data_913e9197514302ca8915c4d92274081f
#
_entry.id   913e9197514302ca8915c4d92274081f
#
_cell.length_a   1.000
_cell.length_b   1.000
_cell.length_c   1.000
_cell.angle_alpha   90.00
_cell.angle_beta   90.00
_cell.angle_gamma   90.00
#
_symmetry.space_group_name_H-M   'P 1'
#
loop_
_entity.id
_entity.type
_entity.pdbx_description
1 polymer ?
#
loop_
_entity_poly.entity_id
_entity_poly.type
_entity_poly.pdbx_seq_one_letter_code
_entity_poly.pdbx_strand_id
1 'polypeptide(L)'
;MRSSSFLLILMATFCGIGPVCDTRAQDLGGYIESYSARLSARDHFNSNGERLHSAAAIIRQDRANYYVYGLRDPEDEPDSFFSKKEDRALLEQMLERGRATPQVISAIVNGTPLIRVDIYETSLTVTLISE
;
A
#
# COMPACT_ATOMS: atom_id res chain seq x y z
N MET A 1 11.53 -78.45 -17.03
CA MET A 1 10.39 -77.70 -16.51
C MET A 1 10.84 -76.31 -16.26
N ARG A 2 10.32 -75.37 -17.04
CA ARG A 2 10.78 -73.98 -17.05
C ARG A 2 9.82 -73.15 -16.29
N SER A 3 10.29 -72.56 -15.16
CA SER A 3 9.57 -71.50 -14.44
C SER A 3 9.93 -70.14 -15.02
N SER A 4 8.96 -69.45 -15.63
CA SER A 4 9.11 -68.11 -16.07
C SER A 4 8.63 -67.16 -14.95
N SER A 5 9.57 -66.45 -14.31
CA SER A 5 9.25 -65.36 -13.39
C SER A 5 8.99 -64.12 -14.18
N PHE A 6 7.77 -63.67 -14.17
CA PHE A 6 7.37 -62.31 -14.65
C PHE A 6 7.71 -61.30 -13.57
N LEU A 7 8.71 -60.47 -13.87
CA LEU A 7 9.06 -59.32 -13.04
C LEU A 7 8.12 -58.14 -13.40
N LEU A 8 7.19 -57.84 -12.51
CA LEU A 8 6.29 -56.69 -12.65
C LEU A 8 7.03 -55.44 -12.19
N ILE A 9 7.45 -54.60 -13.15
CA ILE A 9 8.04 -53.29 -12.86
C ILE A 9 6.88 -52.30 -12.61
N LEU A 10 6.69 -51.95 -11.34
CA LEU A 10 5.75 -50.92 -10.91
C LEU A 10 6.40 -49.54 -11.13
N MET A 11 6.01 -48.85 -12.22
CA MET A 11 6.39 -47.45 -12.43
C MET A 11 5.55 -46.57 -11.50
N ALA A 12 6.14 -46.10 -10.40
CA ALA A 12 5.57 -45.06 -9.58
C ALA A 12 5.74 -43.71 -10.29
N THR A 13 4.66 -43.24 -10.87
CA THR A 13 4.59 -41.84 -11.41
C THR A 13 4.52 -40.90 -10.23
N PHE A 14 5.64 -40.28 -9.90
CA PHE A 14 5.72 -39.23 -8.89
C PHE A 14 5.17 -37.95 -9.49
N CYS A 15 3.89 -37.69 -9.27
CA CYS A 15 3.25 -36.42 -9.63
C CYS A 15 3.73 -35.36 -8.62
N GLY A 16 4.77 -34.61 -9.00
CA GLY A 16 5.27 -33.49 -8.21
C GLY A 16 4.24 -32.39 -8.17
N ILE A 17 3.54 -32.27 -7.03
CA ILE A 17 2.72 -31.10 -6.73
C ILE A 17 3.71 -30.01 -6.32
N GLY A 18 4.09 -29.17 -7.29
CA GLY A 18 4.83 -27.94 -7.01
C GLY A 18 4.00 -26.99 -6.12
N PRO A 19 4.63 -26.14 -5.29
CA PRO A 19 3.89 -25.18 -4.51
C PRO A 19 3.12 -24.26 -5.45
N VAL A 20 1.81 -24.33 -5.40
CA VAL A 20 0.93 -23.35 -6.03
C VAL A 20 1.14 -22.07 -5.22
N CYS A 21 1.90 -21.10 -5.76
CA CYS A 21 1.90 -19.75 -5.25
C CYS A 21 0.47 -19.21 -5.47
N ASP A 22 -0.32 -19.24 -4.42
CA ASP A 22 -1.63 -18.60 -4.38
C ASP A 22 -1.41 -17.10 -4.39
N THR A 23 -1.23 -16.54 -5.59
CA THR A 23 -1.19 -15.10 -5.80
C THR A 23 -2.63 -14.61 -5.66
N ARG A 24 -3.11 -14.53 -4.42
CA ARG A 24 -4.33 -13.80 -4.14
C ARG A 24 -4.11 -12.38 -4.61
N ALA A 25 -4.66 -12.05 -5.76
CA ALA A 25 -4.87 -10.66 -6.16
C ALA A 25 -5.70 -10.04 -5.03
N GLN A 26 -5.08 -9.13 -4.25
CA GLN A 26 -5.81 -8.37 -3.25
C GLN A 26 -6.90 -7.59 -3.98
N ASP A 27 -8.14 -7.84 -3.64
CA ASP A 27 -9.26 -7.05 -4.14
C ASP A 27 -9.13 -5.66 -3.53
N LEU A 28 -8.71 -4.70 -4.34
CA LEU A 28 -8.52 -3.31 -3.93
C LEU A 28 -9.86 -2.56 -3.80
N GLY A 29 -10.96 -3.15 -4.25
CA GLY A 29 -12.23 -2.47 -4.43
C GLY A 29 -12.27 -1.62 -5.71
N GLY A 30 -13.40 -0.94 -5.94
CA GLY A 30 -13.57 -0.03 -7.07
C GLY A 30 -12.64 1.20 -6.94
N TYR A 31 -12.02 1.62 -8.05
CA TYR A 31 -11.23 2.85 -8.11
C TYR A 31 -12.15 4.07 -7.92
N ILE A 32 -11.74 5.01 -7.07
CA ILE A 32 -12.48 6.26 -6.81
C ILE A 32 -11.79 7.43 -7.48
N GLU A 33 -10.60 7.79 -7.02
CA GLU A 33 -9.82 8.93 -7.51
C GLU A 33 -8.35 8.80 -7.13
N SER A 34 -7.54 9.74 -7.57
CA SER A 34 -6.14 9.85 -7.17
C SER A 34 -5.73 11.29 -6.95
N TYR A 35 -4.68 11.49 -6.17
CA TYR A 35 -4.02 12.77 -5.99
C TYR A 35 -2.51 12.60 -5.84
N SER A 36 -1.77 13.69 -6.09
CA SER A 36 -0.35 13.80 -5.76
C SER A 36 -0.18 14.72 -4.55
N ALA A 37 0.82 14.41 -3.72
CA ALA A 37 1.15 15.23 -2.58
C ALA A 37 2.66 15.21 -2.27
N ARG A 38 3.20 16.38 -1.93
CA ARG A 38 4.54 16.52 -1.36
C ARG A 38 4.44 16.32 0.14
N LEU A 39 5.06 15.28 0.66
CA LEU A 39 5.16 15.04 2.10
C LEU A 39 6.31 15.85 2.66
N SER A 40 6.06 17.11 2.98
CA SER A 40 7.07 18.03 3.50
C SER A 40 7.38 17.78 4.98
N ALA A 41 8.40 18.47 5.52
CA ALA A 41 8.84 18.25 6.90
C ALA A 41 7.71 18.45 7.93
N ARG A 42 6.77 19.37 7.70
CA ARG A 42 5.65 19.62 8.61
C ARG A 42 4.66 18.45 8.71
N ASP A 43 4.53 17.64 7.66
CA ASP A 43 3.62 16.50 7.62
C ASP A 43 4.09 15.34 8.51
N HIS A 44 5.36 15.39 8.93
CA HIS A 44 5.97 14.40 9.82
C HIS A 44 5.70 14.66 11.30
N PHE A 45 4.94 15.69 11.64
CA PHE A 45 4.58 16.03 13.01
C PHE A 45 3.08 16.23 13.14
N ASN A 46 2.51 15.75 14.25
CA ASN A 46 1.12 16.01 14.55
C ASN A 46 0.89 17.44 15.06
N SER A 47 -0.36 17.81 15.33
CA SER A 47 -0.72 19.15 15.82
C SER A 47 -0.14 19.50 17.20
N ASN A 48 0.33 18.49 17.97
CA ASN A 48 1.03 18.68 19.25
C ASN A 48 2.56 18.79 19.10
N GLY A 49 3.08 18.74 17.86
CA GLY A 49 4.52 18.78 17.58
C GLY A 49 5.24 17.45 17.80
N GLU A 50 4.53 16.35 17.95
CA GLU A 50 5.11 15.02 18.11
C GLU A 50 5.43 14.40 16.76
N ARG A 51 6.61 13.78 16.65
CA ARG A 51 7.05 13.11 15.43
C ARG A 51 6.19 11.90 15.12
N LEU A 52 5.74 11.82 13.85
CA LEU A 52 5.05 10.67 13.30
C LEU A 52 6.06 9.66 12.71
N HIS A 53 5.82 8.36 12.93
CA HIS A 53 6.74 7.29 12.57
C HIS A 53 6.18 6.28 11.56
N SER A 54 4.91 6.43 11.15
CA SER A 54 4.30 5.57 10.14
C SER A 54 3.93 6.34 8.89
N ALA A 55 4.05 5.70 7.73
CA ALA A 55 3.66 6.30 6.45
C ALA A 55 2.19 6.72 6.46
N ALA A 56 1.30 5.89 6.99
CA ALA A 56 -0.12 6.21 7.08
C ALA A 56 -0.40 7.46 7.92
N ALA A 57 0.27 7.61 9.07
CA ALA A 57 0.12 8.77 9.93
C ALA A 57 0.62 10.05 9.24
N ILE A 58 1.72 9.98 8.49
CA ILE A 58 2.28 11.11 7.75
C ILE A 58 1.35 11.54 6.60
N ILE A 59 0.86 10.60 5.80
CA ILE A 59 -0.11 10.89 4.73
C ILE A 59 -1.41 11.46 5.32
N ARG A 60 -1.88 10.90 6.43
CA ARG A 60 -3.07 11.43 7.14
C ARG A 60 -2.85 12.87 7.62
N GLN A 61 -1.67 13.18 8.15
CA GLN A 61 -1.32 14.54 8.59
C GLN A 61 -1.26 15.51 7.41
N ASP A 62 -0.67 15.10 6.28
CA ASP A 62 -0.67 15.89 5.05
C ASP A 62 -2.11 16.26 4.63
N ARG A 63 -3.02 15.31 4.60
CA ARG A 63 -4.43 15.59 4.26
C ARG A 63 -5.12 16.48 5.29
N ALA A 64 -4.81 16.35 6.58
CA ALA A 64 -5.30 17.25 7.61
C ALA A 64 -4.73 18.67 7.44
N ASN A 65 -3.44 18.78 7.17
CA ASN A 65 -2.81 20.07 6.88
C ASN A 65 -3.46 20.75 5.67
N TYR A 66 -3.71 19.98 4.62
CA TYR A 66 -4.34 20.46 3.40
C TYR A 66 -5.77 20.99 3.64
N TYR A 67 -6.62 20.22 4.32
CA TYR A 67 -8.06 20.52 4.43
C TYR A 67 -8.44 21.32 5.68
N VAL A 68 -7.74 21.12 6.80
CA VAL A 68 -8.11 21.75 8.08
C VAL A 68 -7.30 23.03 8.31
N TYR A 69 -6.00 22.98 8.04
CA TYR A 69 -5.09 24.08 8.37
C TYR A 69 -4.72 24.96 7.17
N GLY A 70 -5.11 24.57 5.95
CA GLY A 70 -4.76 25.29 4.73
C GLY A 70 -3.26 25.29 4.38
N LEU A 71 -2.50 24.36 4.95
CA LEU A 71 -1.07 24.20 4.70
C LEU A 71 -0.86 23.25 3.53
N ARG A 72 -0.40 23.80 2.41
CA ARG A 72 -0.27 23.10 1.12
C ARG A 72 1.11 23.35 0.53
N ASP A 73 1.66 22.33 -0.10
CA ASP A 73 2.82 22.46 -0.96
C ASP A 73 2.40 22.71 -2.41
N PRO A 74 3.25 23.29 -3.27
CA PRO A 74 2.89 23.63 -4.65
C PRO A 74 2.43 22.42 -5.49
N GLU A 75 2.93 21.23 -5.17
CA GLU A 75 2.61 19.99 -5.90
C GLU A 75 1.37 19.26 -5.35
N ASP A 76 0.78 19.77 -4.24
CA ASP A 76 -0.36 19.12 -3.61
C ASP A 76 -1.62 19.29 -4.46
N GLU A 77 -2.26 18.18 -4.73
CA GLU A 77 -3.55 18.11 -5.41
C GLU A 77 -4.69 17.87 -4.42
N PRO A 78 -5.89 18.42 -4.68
CA PRO A 78 -7.07 18.10 -3.90
C PRO A 78 -7.55 16.68 -4.19
N ASP A 79 -8.29 16.12 -3.23
CA ASP A 79 -9.11 14.93 -3.38
C ASP A 79 -10.45 15.15 -2.66
N SER A 80 -11.47 14.42 -3.04
CA SER A 80 -12.77 14.52 -2.38
C SER A 80 -12.87 13.59 -1.18
N PHE A 81 -12.22 12.44 -1.24
CA PHE A 81 -12.35 11.37 -0.25
C PHE A 81 -11.81 11.80 1.12
N PHE A 82 -10.54 12.22 1.21
CA PHE A 82 -9.91 12.62 2.47
C PHE A 82 -10.22 14.06 2.90
N SER A 83 -11.12 14.76 2.21
CA SER A 83 -11.64 16.03 2.68
C SER A 83 -12.38 15.90 4.01
N LYS A 84 -12.95 14.73 4.29
CA LYS A 84 -13.68 14.43 5.52
C LYS A 84 -12.79 13.82 6.58
N LYS A 85 -12.99 14.22 7.83
CA LYS A 85 -12.23 13.72 8.99
C LYS A 85 -12.42 12.21 9.18
N GLU A 86 -13.64 11.73 8.99
CA GLU A 86 -14.02 10.32 9.15
C GLU A 86 -13.25 9.44 8.16
N ASP A 87 -13.12 9.88 6.91
CA ASP A 87 -12.42 9.14 5.87
C ASP A 87 -10.89 9.16 6.10
N ARG A 88 -10.34 10.30 6.58
CA ARG A 88 -8.92 10.34 6.99
C ARG A 88 -8.61 9.38 8.14
N ALA A 89 -9.56 9.09 9.01
CA ALA A 89 -9.37 8.12 10.08
C ALA A 89 -9.23 6.67 9.57
N LEU A 90 -9.69 6.37 8.37
CA LEU A 90 -9.59 5.06 7.72
C LEU A 90 -8.25 4.83 7.01
N LEU A 91 -7.40 5.85 6.89
CA LEU A 91 -6.23 5.83 6.02
C LEU A 91 -5.26 4.69 6.35
N GLU A 92 -4.98 4.44 7.63
CA GLU A 92 -4.10 3.35 8.06
C GLU A 92 -4.65 1.99 7.61
N GLN A 93 -5.93 1.72 7.87
CA GLN A 93 -6.59 0.49 7.47
C GLN A 93 -6.62 0.32 5.94
N MET A 94 -6.86 1.39 5.20
CA MET A 94 -6.88 1.38 3.75
C MET A 94 -5.49 1.13 3.16
N LEU A 95 -4.44 1.67 3.77
CA LEU A 95 -3.06 1.42 3.35
C LEU A 95 -2.63 -0.02 3.63
N GLU A 96 -3.02 -0.60 4.76
CA GLU A 96 -2.77 -2.01 5.10
C GLU A 96 -3.42 -2.98 4.10
N ARG A 97 -4.60 -2.63 3.60
CA ARG A 97 -5.32 -3.42 2.58
C ARG A 97 -4.83 -3.18 1.16
N GLY A 98 -4.08 -2.11 0.97
CA GLY A 98 -3.62 -1.66 -0.33
C GLY A 98 -2.18 -2.07 -0.65
N ARG A 99 -1.50 -1.20 -1.38
CA ARG A 99 -0.14 -1.46 -1.86
C ARG A 99 0.77 -0.26 -1.65
N ALA A 100 1.86 -0.50 -0.94
CA ALA A 100 3.02 0.38 -0.90
C ALA A 100 4.26 -0.49 -0.73
N THR A 101 5.28 -0.29 -1.55
CA THR A 101 6.52 -1.06 -1.41
C THR A 101 7.29 -0.62 -0.18
N PRO A 102 8.18 -1.47 0.39
CA PRO A 102 9.06 -1.06 1.49
C PRO A 102 9.86 0.19 1.19
N GLN A 103 10.29 0.39 -0.07
CA GLN A 103 11.02 1.59 -0.51
C GLN A 103 10.15 2.85 -0.42
N VAL A 104 8.89 2.78 -0.84
CA VAL A 104 7.93 3.89 -0.72
C VAL A 104 7.69 4.23 0.74
N ILE A 105 7.44 3.23 1.59
CA ILE A 105 7.26 3.43 3.04
C ILE A 105 8.49 4.10 3.66
N SER A 106 9.69 3.62 3.34
CA SER A 106 10.94 4.19 3.83
C SER A 106 11.14 5.65 3.38
N ALA A 107 10.87 5.95 2.11
CA ALA A 107 10.95 7.31 1.56
C ALA A 107 9.98 8.26 2.28
N ILE A 108 8.75 7.81 2.56
CA ILE A 108 7.76 8.60 3.29
C ILE A 108 8.21 8.90 4.72
N VAL A 109 8.67 7.87 5.44
CA VAL A 109 9.04 8.03 6.87
C VAL A 109 10.31 8.84 7.05
N ASN A 110 11.29 8.70 6.16
CA ASN A 110 12.63 9.26 6.32
C ASN A 110 12.95 10.47 5.43
N GLY A 111 12.08 10.80 4.48
CA GLY A 111 12.32 11.86 3.50
C GLY A 111 11.11 12.77 3.31
N THR A 112 11.17 13.55 2.24
CA THR A 112 10.10 14.49 1.82
C THR A 112 9.66 14.20 0.38
N PRO A 113 9.20 12.99 0.09
CA PRO A 113 8.91 12.57 -1.28
C PRO A 113 7.66 13.23 -1.83
N LEU A 114 7.62 13.33 -3.16
CA LEU A 114 6.38 13.54 -3.90
C LEU A 114 5.78 12.16 -4.19
N ILE A 115 4.58 11.93 -3.72
CA ILE A 115 3.86 10.66 -3.86
C ILE A 115 2.60 10.83 -4.71
N ARG A 116 2.15 9.73 -5.29
CA ARG A 116 0.81 9.56 -5.84
C ARG A 116 0.05 8.57 -4.98
N VAL A 117 -1.17 8.93 -4.64
CA VAL A 117 -2.11 8.07 -3.90
C VAL A 117 -3.28 7.77 -4.81
N ASP A 118 -3.50 6.50 -5.11
CA ASP A 118 -4.69 6.01 -5.79
C ASP A 118 -5.65 5.46 -4.74
N ILE A 119 -6.86 5.99 -4.71
CA ILE A 119 -7.90 5.68 -3.72
C ILE A 119 -8.90 4.71 -4.32
N TYR A 120 -9.13 3.62 -3.63
CA TYR A 120 -10.14 2.62 -3.91
C TYR A 120 -11.16 2.58 -2.78
N GLU A 121 -12.30 1.92 -2.96
CA GLU A 121 -13.37 1.86 -1.96
C GLU A 121 -12.90 1.40 -0.58
N THR A 122 -11.95 0.47 -0.52
CA THR A 122 -11.50 -0.15 0.75
C THR A 122 -9.99 -0.12 0.96
N SER A 123 -9.23 0.44 0.01
CA SER A 123 -7.76 0.38 0.03
C SER A 123 -7.11 1.58 -0.63
N LEU A 124 -5.80 1.73 -0.43
CA LEU A 124 -4.94 2.71 -1.08
C LEU A 124 -3.78 2.04 -1.79
N THR A 125 -3.37 2.60 -2.92
CA THR A 125 -2.06 2.32 -3.49
C THR A 125 -1.22 3.59 -3.45
N VAL A 126 -0.01 3.50 -2.92
CA VAL A 126 0.93 4.63 -2.86
C VAL A 126 2.16 4.34 -3.69
N THR A 127 2.49 5.26 -4.58
CA THR A 127 3.66 5.19 -5.44
C THR A 127 4.53 6.43 -5.29
N LEU A 128 5.83 6.27 -5.47
CA LEU A 128 6.79 7.37 -5.43
C LEU A 128 6.86 8.03 -6.82
N ILE A 129 6.70 9.35 -6.87
CA ILE A 129 6.91 10.14 -8.08
C ILE A 129 8.36 10.66 -8.11
N SER A 130 8.81 11.23 -6.98
CA SER A 130 10.20 11.67 -6.79
C SER A 130 10.54 11.73 -5.30
N GLU A 131 11.84 11.67 -4.99
CA GLU A 131 12.37 11.89 -3.65
C GLU A 131 12.47 13.38 -3.30
#